data_a89b1d990a911912a28a60592410d8a6
#
_entry.id   a89b1d990a911912a28a60592410d8a6
#
_cell.length_a   1.000
_cell.length_b   1.000
_cell.length_c   1.000
_cell.angle_alpha   90.00
_cell.angle_beta   90.00
_cell.angle_gamma   90.00
#
_symmetry.space_group_name_H-M   'P 1'
#
loop_
_entity.id
_entity.type
_entity.pdbx_description
1 polymer ?
#
loop_
_entity_poly.entity_id
_entity_poly.type
_entity_poly.pdbx_seq_one_letter_code
_entity_poly.pdbx_strand_id
1 'polypeptide(L)'
;VSDNIESILDYLSEVRTLAKEKIDDDRKRAAFIREISEFCMKADRVCSSKEENAFLQKCLDNGSGKILPGAALVGAGCGSYELITLKGLSEIRRAEVIVYDDLIDEHLLEFAPESCELIYAGKRSGRHSKAQEEINELLVEKALEGRYVVRLKGGDPYVFGRGGEEALALKVHGIPVHEVPGVTSGIGLCGMAGIPVTHRGASRGFHVITGHTADNLSPEVEKIRWKSYAKIDETFVFLMGLKSIDMITGKLMRYGKPEDTAVAVIHWNNSDGTYVKLVGTLSDIAAKVKEVDFPSPAIIVVGEVASLELKD
;
A
#
# COMPACT_ATOMS: atom_id res chain seq x y z
N VAL A 1 -19.10 2.89 22.56
CA VAL A 1 -18.14 3.58 23.46
C VAL A 1 -18.01 2.69 24.67
N SER A 2 -16.77 2.37 25.11
CA SER A 2 -16.52 1.52 26.27
C SER A 2 -17.02 2.20 27.53
N ASP A 3 -17.67 1.44 28.42
CA ASP A 3 -18.14 1.92 29.73
C ASP A 3 -16.96 2.33 30.65
N ASN A 4 -15.73 1.94 30.31
CA ASN A 4 -14.52 2.20 31.08
C ASN A 4 -13.67 3.39 30.53
N ILE A 5 -14.12 4.07 29.48
CA ILE A 5 -13.29 5.06 28.77
C ILE A 5 -12.89 6.23 29.68
N GLU A 6 -13.77 6.72 30.55
CA GLU A 6 -13.45 7.79 31.50
C GLU A 6 -12.33 7.36 32.47
N SER A 7 -12.46 6.16 33.07
CA SER A 7 -11.44 5.62 33.99
C SER A 7 -10.08 5.43 33.29
N ILE A 8 -10.11 5.03 32.02
CA ILE A 8 -8.89 4.86 31.21
C ILE A 8 -8.22 6.22 30.93
N LEU A 9 -9.01 7.26 30.59
CA LEU A 9 -8.50 8.58 30.30
C LEU A 9 -7.90 9.25 31.56
N ASP A 10 -8.54 9.12 32.70
CA ASP A 10 -8.04 9.63 33.98
C ASP A 10 -6.71 8.94 34.35
N TYR A 11 -6.67 7.61 34.27
CA TYR A 11 -5.45 6.85 34.51
C TYR A 11 -4.32 7.25 33.55
N LEU A 12 -4.60 7.44 32.24
CA LEU A 12 -3.58 7.87 31.29
C LEU A 12 -3.04 9.29 31.58
N SER A 13 -3.83 10.15 32.23
CA SER A 13 -3.34 11.44 32.72
C SER A 13 -2.33 11.26 33.87
N GLU A 14 -2.60 10.33 34.79
CA GLU A 14 -1.65 9.99 35.86
C GLU A 14 -0.36 9.37 35.32
N VAL A 15 -0.49 8.45 34.34
CA VAL A 15 0.65 7.83 33.65
C VAL A 15 1.54 8.86 32.97
N ARG A 16 0.98 9.92 32.38
CA ARG A 16 1.76 11.01 31.77
C ARG A 16 2.59 11.76 32.83
N THR A 17 2.04 11.97 34.01
CA THR A 17 2.76 12.60 35.13
C THR A 17 3.88 11.71 35.62
N LEU A 18 3.59 10.42 35.86
CA LEU A 18 4.58 9.42 36.25
C LEU A 18 5.73 9.32 35.23
N ALA A 19 5.38 9.32 33.94
CA ALA A 19 6.36 9.25 32.87
C ALA A 19 7.33 10.45 32.89
N LYS A 20 6.83 11.66 33.14
CA LYS A 20 7.67 12.87 33.30
C LYS A 20 8.61 12.80 34.47
N GLU A 21 8.18 12.16 35.55
CA GLU A 21 9.00 12.04 36.77
C GLU A 21 10.06 10.92 36.69
N LYS A 22 9.77 9.86 35.94
CA LYS A 22 10.60 8.63 35.94
C LYS A 22 11.44 8.44 34.70
N ILE A 23 11.16 9.13 33.62
CA ILE A 23 11.78 8.92 32.30
C ILE A 23 12.28 10.28 31.77
N ASP A 24 13.59 10.50 31.77
CA ASP A 24 14.19 11.75 31.31
C ASP A 24 14.16 11.90 29.78
N ASP A 25 14.28 10.80 29.05
CA ASP A 25 14.30 10.78 27.59
C ASP A 25 12.88 10.92 27.01
N ASP A 26 12.63 11.98 26.24
CA ASP A 26 11.32 12.29 25.65
C ASP A 26 10.77 11.17 24.75
N ARG A 27 11.65 10.47 24.01
CA ARG A 27 11.26 9.37 23.11
C ARG A 27 10.85 8.13 23.90
N LYS A 28 11.64 7.78 24.92
CA LYS A 28 11.29 6.69 25.85
C LYS A 28 9.98 6.98 26.55
N ARG A 29 9.78 8.23 26.97
CA ARG A 29 8.54 8.69 27.62
C ARG A 29 7.33 8.52 26.70
N ALA A 30 7.45 8.96 25.45
CA ALA A 30 6.39 8.82 24.45
C ALA A 30 6.09 7.32 24.16
N ALA A 31 7.12 6.47 24.06
CA ALA A 31 6.97 5.04 23.86
C ALA A 31 6.25 4.36 25.04
N PHE A 32 6.63 4.70 26.28
CA PHE A 32 6.00 4.18 27.50
C PHE A 32 4.50 4.54 27.56
N ILE A 33 4.16 5.82 27.36
CA ILE A 33 2.76 6.29 27.39
C ILE A 33 1.95 5.57 26.29
N ARG A 34 2.52 5.39 25.11
CA ARG A 34 1.85 4.71 24.00
C ARG A 34 1.59 3.24 24.33
N GLU A 35 2.58 2.47 24.79
CA GLU A 35 2.42 1.05 25.12
C GLU A 35 1.31 0.83 26.17
N ILE A 36 1.28 1.66 27.21
CA ILE A 36 0.24 1.60 28.23
C ILE A 36 -1.14 1.98 27.64
N SER A 37 -1.19 3.04 26.83
CA SER A 37 -2.45 3.46 26.20
C SER A 37 -3.03 2.35 25.32
N GLU A 38 -2.19 1.73 24.47
CA GLU A 38 -2.60 0.61 23.61
C GLU A 38 -3.10 -0.58 24.43
N PHE A 39 -2.41 -0.90 25.52
CA PHE A 39 -2.82 -1.97 26.43
C PHE A 39 -4.20 -1.69 27.06
N CYS A 40 -4.39 -0.50 27.64
CA CYS A 40 -5.63 -0.12 28.32
C CYS A 40 -6.81 -0.11 27.35
N MET A 41 -6.64 0.43 26.15
CA MET A 41 -7.69 0.46 25.14
C MET A 41 -8.05 -0.93 24.62
N LYS A 42 -7.07 -1.82 24.46
CA LYS A 42 -7.29 -3.19 24.01
C LYS A 42 -7.90 -4.08 25.10
N ALA A 43 -7.46 -3.90 26.35
CA ALA A 43 -7.93 -4.69 27.48
C ALA A 43 -9.24 -4.15 28.07
N ASP A 44 -9.69 -2.97 27.62
CA ASP A 44 -10.85 -2.22 28.13
C ASP A 44 -10.81 -2.00 29.64
N ARG A 45 -9.61 -1.73 30.19
CA ARG A 45 -9.36 -1.46 31.60
C ARG A 45 -8.05 -0.74 31.82
N VAL A 46 -7.85 -0.15 33.00
CA VAL A 46 -6.56 0.38 33.44
C VAL A 46 -5.53 -0.71 33.72
N CYS A 47 -4.25 -0.39 33.64
CA CYS A 47 -3.18 -1.31 34.08
C CYS A 47 -3.25 -1.57 35.59
N SER A 48 -2.95 -2.79 35.98
CA SER A 48 -2.56 -3.06 37.37
C SER A 48 -1.18 -2.46 37.68
N SER A 49 -0.87 -2.16 38.96
CA SER A 49 0.44 -1.66 39.36
C SER A 49 1.59 -2.58 38.91
N LYS A 50 1.33 -3.90 38.80
CA LYS A 50 2.33 -4.86 38.34
C LYS A 50 2.59 -4.72 36.82
N GLU A 51 1.56 -4.51 36.03
CA GLU A 51 1.67 -4.31 34.57
C GLU A 51 2.34 -2.96 34.28
N GLU A 52 1.94 -1.89 34.95
CA GLU A 52 2.54 -0.56 34.86
C GLU A 52 4.03 -0.59 35.17
N ASN A 53 4.42 -1.22 36.30
CA ASN A 53 5.84 -1.38 36.66
C ASN A 53 6.59 -2.23 35.63
N ALA A 54 5.97 -3.26 35.03
CA ALA A 54 6.61 -4.06 34.00
C ALA A 54 6.87 -3.23 32.71
N PHE A 55 5.93 -2.39 32.31
CA PHE A 55 6.12 -1.45 31.18
C PHE A 55 7.22 -0.41 31.50
N LEU A 56 7.22 0.12 32.71
CA LEU A 56 8.23 1.10 33.16
C LEU A 56 9.63 0.47 33.19
N GLN A 57 9.79 -0.71 33.79
CA GLN A 57 11.08 -1.42 33.82
C GLN A 57 11.57 -1.75 32.41
N LYS A 58 10.70 -2.28 31.56
CA LYS A 58 11.01 -2.53 30.14
C LYS A 58 11.55 -1.27 29.44
N CYS A 59 10.96 -0.11 29.73
CA CYS A 59 11.38 1.17 29.18
C CYS A 59 12.73 1.64 29.75
N LEU A 60 12.98 1.42 31.05
CA LEU A 60 14.21 1.81 31.74
C LEU A 60 15.38 0.85 31.43
N ASP A 61 15.10 -0.48 31.40
CA ASP A 61 16.10 -1.53 31.16
C ASP A 61 16.63 -1.59 29.73
N ASN A 62 15.93 -0.97 28.79
CA ASN A 62 16.42 -0.78 27.43
C ASN A 62 17.61 0.19 27.38
N GLY A 63 18.55 -0.02 28.31
CA GLY A 63 19.81 0.71 28.39
C GLY A 63 20.85 0.20 27.42
N SER A 64 21.46 1.11 26.69
CA SER A 64 22.74 1.04 25.96
C SER A 64 22.81 0.32 24.59
N GLY A 65 21.80 -0.35 24.11
CA GLY A 65 21.71 -0.65 22.67
C GLY A 65 20.70 0.32 22.03
N LYS A 66 21.08 1.06 20.98
CA LYS A 66 20.16 1.86 20.19
C LYS A 66 19.06 0.93 19.65
N ILE A 67 17.95 0.77 20.39
CA ILE A 67 16.78 0.11 19.85
C ILE A 67 16.24 1.08 18.81
N LEU A 68 16.50 0.76 17.57
CA LEU A 68 15.94 1.49 16.44
C LEU A 68 14.42 1.32 16.51
N PRO A 69 13.62 2.39 16.47
CA PRO A 69 12.17 2.30 16.58
C PRO A 69 11.54 1.51 15.43
N GLY A 70 12.33 1.28 14.37
CA GLY A 70 11.94 0.45 13.24
C GLY A 70 11.22 1.23 12.12
N ALA A 71 10.74 0.46 11.16
CA ALA A 71 10.00 0.98 10.02
C ALA A 71 8.76 0.12 9.73
N ALA A 72 7.74 0.75 9.14
CA ALA A 72 6.58 0.05 8.57
C ALA A 72 6.46 0.36 7.08
N LEU A 73 6.27 -0.68 6.27
CA LEU A 73 5.86 -0.56 4.88
C LEU A 73 4.34 -0.67 4.85
N VAL A 74 3.66 0.43 4.60
CA VAL A 74 2.20 0.51 4.73
C VAL A 74 1.54 0.65 3.38
N GLY A 75 0.63 -0.27 3.07
CA GLY A 75 -0.24 -0.16 1.92
C GLY A 75 -1.33 0.87 2.18
N ALA A 76 -1.34 1.92 1.37
CA ALA A 76 -2.32 3.00 1.43
C ALA A 76 -3.71 2.59 0.91
N GLY A 77 -3.81 1.42 0.30
CA GLY A 77 -4.97 1.08 -0.52
C GLY A 77 -4.91 1.72 -1.90
N CYS A 78 -5.95 1.57 -2.68
CA CYS A 78 -6.05 2.10 -4.03
C CYS A 78 -7.27 3.01 -4.17
N GLY A 79 -7.08 4.14 -4.84
CA GLY A 79 -8.16 5.09 -5.10
C GLY A 79 -8.47 5.98 -3.90
N SER A 80 -9.33 5.58 -2.98
CA SER A 80 -9.75 6.38 -1.83
C SER A 80 -8.92 6.11 -0.58
N TYR A 81 -8.68 7.16 0.23
CA TYR A 81 -8.08 7.02 1.58
C TYR A 81 -8.90 6.10 2.51
N GLU A 82 -10.19 5.93 2.26
CA GLU A 82 -11.06 5.03 3.03
C GLU A 82 -10.69 3.54 2.88
N LEU A 83 -9.89 3.19 1.85
CA LEU A 83 -9.39 1.84 1.66
C LEU A 83 -8.11 1.53 2.43
N ILE A 84 -7.64 2.45 3.27
CA ILE A 84 -6.58 2.15 4.24
C ILE A 84 -7.07 1.12 5.27
N THR A 85 -6.21 0.21 5.67
CA THR A 85 -6.55 -0.69 6.79
C THR A 85 -6.46 0.06 8.13
N LEU A 86 -7.24 -0.38 9.13
CA LEU A 86 -7.15 0.20 10.49
C LEU A 86 -5.71 0.14 11.04
N LYS A 87 -4.97 -0.92 10.71
CA LYS A 87 -3.56 -1.04 11.08
C LYS A 87 -2.69 -0.02 10.35
N GLY A 88 -2.92 0.18 9.05
CA GLY A 88 -2.21 1.21 8.27
C GLY A 88 -2.45 2.61 8.83
N LEU A 89 -3.68 2.95 9.17
CA LEU A 89 -4.01 4.21 9.81
C LEU A 89 -3.33 4.38 11.17
N SER A 90 -3.23 3.31 11.96
CA SER A 90 -2.50 3.32 13.24
C SER A 90 -1.00 3.59 13.04
N GLU A 91 -0.40 3.03 11.97
CA GLU A 91 1.02 3.30 11.65
C GLU A 91 1.24 4.76 11.25
N ILE A 92 0.34 5.34 10.43
CA ILE A 92 0.41 6.76 10.04
C ILE A 92 0.37 7.66 11.28
N ARG A 93 -0.56 7.40 12.21
CA ARG A 93 -0.76 8.20 13.43
C ARG A 93 0.41 8.19 14.41
N ARG A 94 1.31 7.23 14.30
CA ARG A 94 2.49 7.13 15.15
C ARG A 94 3.81 7.42 14.43
N ALA A 95 3.73 7.77 13.14
CA ALA A 95 4.91 8.03 12.34
C ALA A 95 5.65 9.28 12.81
N GLU A 96 6.98 9.22 12.85
CA GLU A 96 7.85 10.38 13.01
C GLU A 96 8.38 10.87 11.66
N VAL A 97 8.41 9.96 10.67
CA VAL A 97 8.71 10.25 9.26
C VAL A 97 7.76 9.44 8.39
N ILE A 98 7.14 10.08 7.40
CA ILE A 98 6.40 9.40 6.33
C ILE A 98 7.10 9.67 5.01
N VAL A 99 7.51 8.59 4.32
CA VAL A 99 8.02 8.64 2.95
C VAL A 99 6.93 8.13 2.01
N TYR A 100 6.46 8.96 1.07
CA TYR A 100 5.31 8.65 0.22
C TYR A 100 5.53 9.02 -1.25
N ASP A 101 4.64 8.56 -2.14
CA ASP A 101 4.68 8.79 -3.59
C ASP A 101 3.33 9.24 -4.16
N ASP A 102 3.26 9.47 -5.49
CA ASP A 102 2.06 9.99 -6.20
C ASP A 102 0.84 9.05 -6.18
N LEU A 103 1.00 7.77 -5.81
CA LEU A 103 -0.07 6.79 -5.93
C LEU A 103 -0.97 6.69 -4.70
N ILE A 104 -0.67 7.48 -3.67
CA ILE A 104 -1.52 7.56 -2.47
C ILE A 104 -2.57 8.66 -2.61
N ASP A 105 -3.64 8.54 -1.85
CA ASP A 105 -4.55 9.67 -1.58
C ASP A 105 -3.91 10.55 -0.49
N GLU A 106 -3.62 11.81 -0.83
CA GLU A 106 -2.91 12.74 0.07
C GLU A 106 -3.69 13.06 1.36
N HIS A 107 -5.03 12.86 1.40
CA HIS A 107 -5.81 12.98 2.65
C HIS A 107 -5.31 12.04 3.76
N LEU A 108 -4.62 10.95 3.41
CA LEU A 108 -3.98 10.08 4.40
C LEU A 108 -2.91 10.80 5.23
N LEU A 109 -2.26 11.81 4.67
CA LEU A 109 -1.22 12.58 5.37
C LEU A 109 -1.79 13.48 6.47
N GLU A 110 -3.08 13.83 6.41
CA GLU A 110 -3.76 14.60 7.45
C GLU A 110 -3.91 13.84 8.78
N PHE A 111 -3.81 12.50 8.74
CA PHE A 111 -3.83 11.66 9.94
C PHE A 111 -2.47 11.56 10.64
N ALA A 112 -1.39 12.07 10.04
CA ALA A 112 -0.07 12.08 10.64
C ALA A 112 0.02 13.11 11.80
N PRO A 113 0.88 12.86 12.80
CA PRO A 113 1.16 13.88 13.82
C PRO A 113 1.67 15.18 13.19
N GLU A 114 1.34 16.34 13.77
CA GLU A 114 1.86 17.64 13.31
C GLU A 114 3.38 17.72 13.29
N SER A 115 4.06 16.99 14.18
CA SER A 115 5.51 16.89 14.24
C SER A 115 6.12 15.89 13.25
N CYS A 116 5.31 15.18 12.47
CA CYS A 116 5.77 14.18 11.51
C CYS A 116 6.43 14.85 10.30
N GLU A 117 7.63 14.41 9.96
CA GLU A 117 8.30 14.84 8.72
C GLU A 117 7.70 14.10 7.52
N LEU A 118 7.14 14.83 6.57
CA LEU A 118 6.57 14.31 5.34
C LEU A 118 7.58 14.43 4.21
N ILE A 119 8.05 13.31 3.64
CA ILE A 119 9.05 13.26 2.57
C ILE A 119 8.44 12.66 1.31
N TYR A 120 8.29 13.48 0.29
CA TYR A 120 7.84 13.04 -1.01
C TYR A 120 8.98 12.34 -1.80
N ALA A 121 8.73 11.12 -2.26
CA ALA A 121 9.67 10.29 -3.01
C ALA A 121 9.18 9.92 -4.43
N GLY A 122 8.06 10.50 -4.89
CA GLY A 122 7.47 10.21 -6.20
C GLY A 122 8.07 11.01 -7.36
N LYS A 123 7.45 10.88 -8.54
CA LYS A 123 7.86 11.52 -9.79
C LYS A 123 7.03 12.78 -10.06
N ARG A 124 7.47 13.97 -9.66
CA ARG A 124 6.83 15.21 -10.16
C ARG A 124 7.42 15.63 -11.50
N SER A 125 6.56 16.14 -12.40
CA SER A 125 6.99 16.72 -13.67
C SER A 125 8.14 17.72 -13.48
N GLY A 126 9.28 17.46 -14.15
CA GLY A 126 10.47 18.30 -14.07
C GLY A 126 11.49 17.98 -12.97
N ARG A 127 11.23 16.99 -12.10
CA ARG A 127 12.24 16.47 -11.16
C ARG A 127 12.51 15.00 -11.46
N HIS A 128 13.80 14.60 -11.45
CA HIS A 128 14.15 13.19 -11.54
C HIS A 128 13.49 12.43 -10.38
N SER A 129 12.82 11.30 -10.70
CA SER A 129 12.39 10.40 -9.63
C SER A 129 13.61 9.92 -8.88
N LYS A 130 13.52 9.84 -7.55
CA LYS A 130 14.55 9.12 -6.80
C LYS A 130 14.67 7.70 -7.36
N ALA A 131 15.89 7.27 -7.62
CA ALA A 131 16.13 5.86 -7.90
C ALA A 131 15.69 5.02 -6.69
N GLN A 132 15.36 3.75 -6.88
CA GLN A 132 14.94 2.89 -5.75
C GLN A 132 16.02 2.82 -4.67
N GLU A 133 17.27 2.85 -5.09
CA GLU A 133 18.43 2.89 -4.21
C GLU A 133 18.42 4.12 -3.30
N GLU A 134 18.11 5.30 -3.83
CA GLU A 134 18.00 6.55 -3.06
C GLU A 134 16.84 6.52 -2.06
N ILE A 135 15.73 5.83 -2.41
CA ILE A 135 14.60 5.64 -1.48
C ILE A 135 15.01 4.68 -0.37
N ASN A 136 15.69 3.59 -0.70
CA ASN A 136 16.18 2.63 0.28
C ASN A 136 17.17 3.29 1.26
N GLU A 137 18.11 4.08 0.75
CA GLU A 137 19.07 4.84 1.55
C GLU A 137 18.36 5.84 2.47
N LEU A 138 17.38 6.59 1.96
CA LEU A 138 16.59 7.53 2.74
C LEU A 138 15.86 6.85 3.91
N LEU A 139 15.21 5.70 3.66
CA LEU A 139 14.51 4.94 4.70
C LEU A 139 15.48 4.47 5.79
N VAL A 140 16.65 3.97 5.39
CA VAL A 140 17.73 3.54 6.30
C VAL A 140 18.27 4.73 7.11
N GLU A 141 18.59 5.84 6.46
CA GLU A 141 19.09 7.06 7.10
C GLU A 141 18.14 7.53 8.20
N LYS A 142 16.85 7.71 7.87
CA LYS A 142 15.84 8.19 8.81
C LYS A 142 15.63 7.23 9.99
N ALA A 143 15.68 5.94 9.76
CA ALA A 143 15.58 4.96 10.83
C ALA A 143 16.84 4.92 11.74
N LEU A 144 18.05 5.10 11.15
CA LEU A 144 19.30 5.18 11.92
C LEU A 144 19.41 6.46 12.76
N GLU A 145 18.70 7.54 12.37
CA GLU A 145 18.52 8.72 13.23
C GLU A 145 17.71 8.39 14.50
N GLY A 146 17.16 7.17 14.61
CA GLY A 146 16.33 6.72 15.73
C GLY A 146 14.88 7.17 15.61
N ARG A 147 14.39 7.38 14.40
CA ARG A 147 13.01 7.79 14.10
C ARG A 147 12.17 6.60 13.63
N TYR A 148 10.89 6.60 13.98
CA TYR A 148 9.95 5.63 13.44
C TYR A 148 9.50 6.03 12.04
N VAL A 149 9.87 5.22 11.04
CA VAL A 149 9.65 5.54 9.62
C VAL A 149 8.47 4.75 9.08
N VAL A 150 7.54 5.44 8.46
CA VAL A 150 6.46 4.84 7.66
C VAL A 150 6.73 5.09 6.18
N ARG A 151 6.91 4.03 5.41
CA ARG A 151 6.88 4.08 3.95
C ARG A 151 5.45 3.83 3.49
N LEU A 152 4.73 4.88 3.08
CA LEU A 152 3.36 4.81 2.61
C LEU A 152 3.35 4.61 1.09
N LYS A 153 2.72 3.51 0.62
CA LYS A 153 2.77 3.04 -0.77
C LYS A 153 1.36 2.84 -1.31
N GLY A 154 1.08 3.34 -2.51
CA GLY A 154 -0.21 3.08 -3.17
C GLY A 154 -0.47 1.58 -3.35
N GLY A 155 -1.71 1.14 -3.11
CA GLY A 155 -2.10 -0.26 -3.16
C GLY A 155 -1.51 -1.07 -2.01
N ASP A 156 -0.79 -2.13 -2.33
CA ASP A 156 -0.11 -3.03 -1.41
C ASP A 156 1.41 -2.98 -1.63
N PRO A 157 2.24 -2.89 -0.57
CA PRO A 157 3.69 -2.77 -0.70
C PRO A 157 4.37 -3.90 -1.46
N TYR A 158 3.83 -5.11 -1.39
CA TYR A 158 4.41 -6.32 -1.97
C TYR A 158 3.81 -6.71 -3.33
N VAL A 159 2.76 -6.00 -3.79
CA VAL A 159 2.18 -6.21 -5.11
C VAL A 159 2.71 -5.16 -6.10
N PHE A 160 3.79 -5.51 -6.82
CA PHE A 160 4.52 -4.64 -7.75
C PHE A 160 4.98 -3.29 -7.17
N GLY A 161 5.00 -3.17 -5.83
CA GLY A 161 5.37 -1.96 -5.11
C GLY A 161 6.86 -1.90 -4.72
N ARG A 162 7.67 -2.91 -5.01
CA ARG A 162 9.10 -3.02 -4.61
C ARG A 162 9.34 -2.98 -3.09
N GLY A 163 8.30 -3.14 -2.26
CA GLY A 163 8.41 -3.13 -0.80
C GLY A 163 9.34 -4.22 -0.26
N GLY A 164 9.49 -5.34 -0.97
CA GLY A 164 10.46 -6.37 -0.63
C GLY A 164 11.93 -5.89 -0.67
N GLU A 165 12.27 -5.03 -1.64
CA GLU A 165 13.59 -4.41 -1.75
C GLU A 165 13.84 -3.43 -0.60
N GLU A 166 12.85 -2.59 -0.28
CA GLU A 166 12.88 -1.65 0.84
C GLU A 166 13.04 -2.38 2.19
N ALA A 167 12.27 -3.48 2.39
CA ALA A 167 12.38 -4.31 3.60
C ALA A 167 13.76 -4.96 3.75
N LEU A 168 14.33 -5.46 2.66
CA LEU A 168 15.68 -6.06 2.66
C LEU A 168 16.74 -5.02 2.98
N ALA A 169 16.66 -3.81 2.41
CA ALA A 169 17.59 -2.73 2.70
C ALA A 169 17.58 -2.36 4.20
N LEU A 170 16.40 -2.23 4.80
CA LEU A 170 16.26 -1.96 6.23
C LEU A 170 16.84 -3.11 7.10
N LYS A 171 16.53 -4.36 6.74
CA LYS A 171 17.02 -5.55 7.47
C LYS A 171 18.54 -5.68 7.47
N VAL A 172 19.20 -5.39 6.34
CA VAL A 172 20.68 -5.44 6.24
C VAL A 172 21.33 -4.49 7.24
N HIS A 173 20.68 -3.39 7.57
CA HIS A 173 21.16 -2.42 8.57
C HIS A 173 20.66 -2.69 9.99
N GLY A 174 20.06 -3.87 10.25
CA GLY A 174 19.56 -4.24 11.57
C GLY A 174 18.33 -3.47 12.03
N ILE A 175 17.63 -2.79 11.11
CA ILE A 175 16.43 -2.01 11.40
C ILE A 175 15.23 -2.96 11.44
N PRO A 176 14.46 -3.02 12.55
CA PRO A 176 13.22 -3.76 12.61
C PRO A 176 12.23 -3.21 11.58
N VAL A 177 11.68 -4.09 10.74
CA VAL A 177 10.71 -3.70 9.72
C VAL A 177 9.57 -4.69 9.66
N HIS A 178 8.35 -4.19 9.50
CA HIS A 178 7.18 -4.99 9.23
C HIS A 178 6.34 -4.36 8.09
N GLU A 179 5.56 -5.20 7.46
CA GLU A 179 4.64 -4.79 6.41
C GLU A 179 3.22 -4.76 6.94
N VAL A 180 2.45 -3.81 6.45
CA VAL A 180 1.00 -3.69 6.66
C VAL A 180 0.32 -3.74 5.29
N PRO A 181 -0.39 -4.85 4.98
CA PRO A 181 -1.07 -5.02 3.71
C PRO A 181 -2.05 -3.89 3.38
N GLY A 182 -2.17 -3.58 2.11
CA GLY A 182 -3.17 -2.66 1.58
C GLY A 182 -4.04 -3.30 0.50
N VAL A 183 -5.15 -2.66 0.17
CA VAL A 183 -6.01 -3.10 -0.93
C VAL A 183 -5.31 -2.78 -2.26
N THR A 184 -4.79 -3.82 -2.93
CA THR A 184 -4.14 -3.65 -4.25
C THR A 184 -5.13 -3.18 -5.30
N SER A 185 -4.71 -2.30 -6.21
CA SER A 185 -5.50 -1.82 -7.34
C SER A 185 -6.00 -2.95 -8.25
N GLY A 186 -5.24 -4.04 -8.34
CA GLY A 186 -5.63 -5.22 -9.11
C GLY A 186 -6.92 -5.91 -8.66
N ILE A 187 -7.39 -5.62 -7.44
CA ILE A 187 -8.66 -6.10 -6.91
C ILE A 187 -9.59 -4.93 -6.60
N GLY A 188 -9.08 -3.92 -5.88
CA GLY A 188 -9.90 -2.83 -5.36
C GLY A 188 -10.52 -1.98 -6.45
N LEU A 189 -9.75 -1.51 -7.43
CA LEU A 189 -10.29 -0.69 -8.54
C LEU A 189 -11.26 -1.47 -9.41
N CYS A 190 -11.04 -2.78 -9.63
CA CYS A 190 -12.00 -3.63 -10.33
C CYS A 190 -13.35 -3.62 -9.60
N GLY A 191 -13.35 -3.89 -8.31
CA GLY A 191 -14.57 -3.91 -7.47
C GLY A 191 -15.28 -2.56 -7.43
N MET A 192 -14.52 -1.47 -7.26
CA MET A 192 -15.06 -0.10 -7.26
C MET A 192 -15.72 0.26 -8.61
N ALA A 193 -15.18 -0.24 -9.72
CA ALA A 193 -15.73 -0.04 -11.06
C ALA A 193 -16.85 -1.05 -11.43
N GLY A 194 -17.30 -1.88 -10.48
CA GLY A 194 -18.36 -2.88 -10.68
C GLY A 194 -17.91 -4.13 -11.46
N ILE A 195 -16.61 -4.41 -11.51
CA ILE A 195 -16.05 -5.58 -12.18
C ILE A 195 -15.53 -6.57 -11.13
N PRO A 196 -16.21 -7.69 -10.87
CA PRO A 196 -15.67 -8.72 -9.97
C PRO A 196 -14.54 -9.46 -10.67
N VAL A 197 -13.38 -9.60 -10.03
CA VAL A 197 -12.23 -10.32 -10.64
C VAL A 197 -12.49 -11.83 -10.77
N THR A 198 -13.46 -12.37 -10.04
CA THR A 198 -13.98 -13.73 -10.17
C THR A 198 -15.51 -13.71 -10.18
N HIS A 199 -16.13 -14.59 -10.97
CA HIS A 199 -17.58 -14.73 -11.01
C HIS A 199 -17.95 -16.16 -11.40
N ARG A 200 -18.94 -16.76 -10.70
CA ARG A 200 -19.42 -18.12 -11.03
C ARG A 200 -19.97 -18.14 -12.46
N GLY A 201 -19.39 -18.97 -13.31
CA GLY A 201 -19.75 -19.12 -14.72
C GLY A 201 -18.87 -18.31 -15.67
N ALA A 202 -18.25 -17.20 -15.23
CA ALA A 202 -17.40 -16.38 -16.08
C ALA A 202 -15.89 -16.56 -15.80
N SER A 203 -15.49 -16.64 -14.52
CA SER A 203 -14.05 -16.81 -14.20
C SER A 203 -13.87 -17.44 -12.83
N ARG A 204 -13.09 -18.54 -12.77
CA ARG A 204 -12.79 -19.28 -11.55
C ARG A 204 -11.51 -18.84 -10.86
N GLY A 205 -10.67 -18.09 -11.55
CA GLY A 205 -9.40 -17.58 -11.07
C GLY A 205 -9.09 -16.23 -11.69
N PHE A 206 -8.10 -15.55 -11.13
CA PHE A 206 -7.60 -14.32 -11.73
C PHE A 206 -6.09 -14.21 -11.55
N HIS A 207 -5.47 -13.49 -12.49
CA HIS A 207 -4.03 -13.26 -12.55
C HIS A 207 -3.77 -11.76 -12.52
N VAL A 208 -2.93 -11.31 -11.58
CA VAL A 208 -2.44 -9.94 -11.55
C VAL A 208 -1.03 -9.91 -12.11
N ILE A 209 -0.83 -9.16 -13.18
CA ILE A 209 0.39 -9.18 -13.99
C ILE A 209 0.86 -7.74 -14.21
N THR A 210 2.19 -7.53 -14.23
CA THR A 210 2.74 -6.26 -14.69
C THR A 210 2.70 -6.17 -16.21
N GLY A 211 2.14 -5.09 -16.75
CA GLY A 211 2.22 -4.76 -18.18
C GLY A 211 3.56 -4.16 -18.61
N HIS A 212 4.47 -3.95 -17.65
CA HIS A 212 5.78 -3.42 -17.93
C HIS A 212 6.71 -4.51 -18.49
N THR A 213 7.38 -4.21 -19.61
CA THR A 213 8.17 -5.19 -20.39
C THR A 213 9.66 -5.21 -20.02
N ALA A 214 10.04 -4.69 -18.85
CA ALA A 214 11.44 -4.58 -18.43
C ALA A 214 12.12 -5.91 -18.04
N ASP A 215 11.46 -7.03 -18.27
CA ASP A 215 12.01 -8.35 -18.00
C ASP A 215 13.06 -8.74 -19.06
N ASN A 216 14.26 -9.05 -18.64
CA ASN A 216 15.33 -9.65 -19.47
C ASN A 216 15.01 -11.14 -19.81
N LEU A 217 13.78 -11.41 -20.22
CA LEU A 217 13.38 -12.75 -20.62
C LEU A 217 13.87 -13.06 -22.02
N SER A 218 14.31 -14.31 -22.24
CA SER A 218 14.58 -14.73 -23.60
C SER A 218 13.29 -14.73 -24.43
N PRO A 219 13.38 -14.50 -25.75
CA PRO A 219 12.20 -14.51 -26.64
C PRO A 219 11.37 -15.81 -26.55
N GLU A 220 12.04 -16.94 -26.29
CA GLU A 220 11.39 -18.24 -26.14
C GLU A 220 10.54 -18.32 -24.87
N VAL A 221 11.09 -17.86 -23.74
CA VAL A 221 10.38 -17.82 -22.45
C VAL A 221 9.19 -16.86 -22.53
N GLU A 222 9.39 -15.71 -23.14
CA GLU A 222 8.30 -14.73 -23.38
C GLU A 222 7.18 -15.32 -24.24
N LYS A 223 7.53 -16.01 -25.32
CA LYS A 223 6.59 -16.71 -26.18
C LYS A 223 5.77 -17.77 -25.43
N ILE A 224 6.41 -18.57 -24.58
CA ILE A 224 5.74 -19.59 -23.77
C ILE A 224 4.76 -18.92 -22.80
N ARG A 225 5.16 -17.84 -22.13
CA ARG A 225 4.33 -17.08 -21.20
C ARG A 225 3.05 -16.58 -21.89
N TRP A 226 3.17 -15.89 -23.03
CA TRP A 226 2.02 -15.35 -23.75
C TRP A 226 1.11 -16.44 -24.32
N LYS A 227 1.67 -17.57 -24.78
CA LYS A 227 0.88 -18.74 -25.18
C LYS A 227 0.07 -19.31 -24.02
N SER A 228 0.62 -19.32 -22.82
CA SER A 228 -0.07 -19.78 -21.63
C SER A 228 -1.21 -18.83 -21.27
N TYR A 229 -0.95 -17.52 -21.22
CA TYR A 229 -1.98 -16.52 -20.94
C TYR A 229 -3.14 -16.57 -21.94
N ALA A 230 -2.86 -16.73 -23.22
CA ALA A 230 -3.90 -16.80 -24.25
C ALA A 230 -4.84 -18.01 -24.10
N LYS A 231 -4.34 -19.13 -23.52
CA LYS A 231 -5.10 -20.38 -23.33
C LYS A 231 -5.90 -20.44 -22.02
N ILE A 232 -5.52 -19.64 -21.04
CA ILE A 232 -6.20 -19.65 -19.73
C ILE A 232 -7.50 -18.88 -19.87
N ASP A 233 -8.61 -19.53 -19.52
CA ASP A 233 -9.94 -18.94 -19.52
C ASP A 233 -10.28 -18.40 -18.13
N GLU A 234 -9.52 -17.39 -17.70
CA GLU A 234 -9.65 -16.71 -16.42
C GLU A 234 -9.43 -15.19 -16.61
N THR A 235 -9.66 -14.45 -15.56
CA THR A 235 -9.47 -12.99 -15.58
C THR A 235 -7.99 -12.61 -15.50
N PHE A 236 -7.55 -11.72 -16.37
CA PHE A 236 -6.24 -11.08 -16.27
C PHE A 236 -6.38 -9.61 -15.91
N VAL A 237 -5.65 -9.17 -14.90
CA VAL A 237 -5.55 -7.76 -14.51
C VAL A 237 -4.12 -7.30 -14.72
N PHE A 238 -3.91 -6.43 -15.71
CA PHE A 238 -2.59 -5.86 -16.00
C PHE A 238 -2.44 -4.52 -15.30
N LEU A 239 -1.49 -4.45 -14.37
CA LEU A 239 -1.04 -3.21 -13.75
C LEU A 239 0.07 -2.58 -14.59
N MET A 240 0.17 -1.24 -14.61
CA MET A 240 1.19 -0.51 -15.38
C MET A 240 1.21 -0.83 -16.88
N GLY A 241 0.07 -1.26 -17.43
CA GLY A 241 -0.05 -1.77 -18.81
C GLY A 241 -0.53 -0.76 -19.85
N LEU A 242 -1.01 0.43 -19.46
CA LEU A 242 -1.70 1.33 -20.39
C LEU A 242 -0.83 1.71 -21.60
N LYS A 243 0.43 2.06 -21.38
CA LYS A 243 1.37 2.38 -22.48
C LYS A 243 1.71 1.18 -23.37
N SER A 244 1.46 -0.02 -22.87
CA SER A 244 1.76 -1.29 -23.55
C SER A 244 0.50 -1.99 -24.04
N ILE A 245 -0.65 -1.31 -24.07
CA ILE A 245 -1.95 -1.93 -24.37
C ILE A 245 -1.98 -2.60 -25.76
N ASP A 246 -1.41 -1.96 -26.78
CA ASP A 246 -1.31 -2.54 -28.13
C ASP A 246 -0.50 -3.87 -28.11
N MET A 247 0.60 -3.88 -27.37
CA MET A 247 1.43 -5.07 -27.24
C MET A 247 0.70 -6.17 -26.48
N ILE A 248 0.02 -5.84 -25.39
CA ILE A 248 -0.73 -6.80 -24.54
C ILE A 248 -1.84 -7.45 -25.37
N THR A 249 -2.72 -6.65 -25.99
CA THR A 249 -3.85 -7.14 -26.78
C THR A 249 -3.37 -7.90 -28.01
N GLY A 250 -2.39 -7.35 -28.73
CA GLY A 250 -1.83 -8.00 -29.92
C GLY A 250 -1.17 -9.36 -29.63
N LYS A 251 -0.46 -9.49 -28.50
CA LYS A 251 0.14 -10.78 -28.10
C LYS A 251 -0.91 -11.79 -27.66
N LEU A 252 -1.92 -11.39 -26.89
CA LEU A 252 -3.01 -12.28 -26.50
C LEU A 252 -3.73 -12.85 -27.73
N MET A 253 -4.13 -12.00 -28.70
CA MET A 253 -4.76 -12.43 -29.95
C MET A 253 -3.82 -13.28 -30.81
N ARG A 254 -2.57 -12.86 -30.99
CA ARG A 254 -1.57 -13.61 -31.77
C ARG A 254 -1.38 -15.05 -31.28
N TYR A 255 -1.51 -15.27 -29.96
CA TYR A 255 -1.34 -16.60 -29.37
C TYR A 255 -2.65 -17.34 -29.13
N GLY A 256 -3.77 -16.84 -29.63
CA GLY A 256 -5.02 -17.56 -29.78
C GLY A 256 -6.12 -17.20 -28.79
N LYS A 257 -6.01 -16.10 -28.05
CA LYS A 257 -7.16 -15.59 -27.29
C LYS A 257 -8.15 -14.94 -28.29
N PRO A 258 -9.47 -15.23 -28.20
CA PRO A 258 -10.46 -14.68 -29.11
C PRO A 258 -10.42 -13.15 -29.15
N GLU A 259 -10.54 -12.58 -30.32
CA GLU A 259 -10.47 -11.12 -30.55
C GLU A 259 -11.64 -10.35 -29.93
N ASP A 260 -12.78 -11.03 -29.73
CA ASP A 260 -14.00 -10.55 -29.08
C ASP A 260 -13.96 -10.69 -27.54
N THR A 261 -12.85 -11.22 -26.95
CA THR A 261 -12.68 -11.29 -25.49
C THR A 261 -12.84 -9.90 -24.90
N ALA A 262 -13.73 -9.79 -23.90
CA ALA A 262 -14.03 -8.53 -23.24
C ALA A 262 -12.80 -7.94 -22.51
N VAL A 263 -12.66 -6.62 -22.62
CA VAL A 263 -11.61 -5.85 -21.96
C VAL A 263 -12.19 -4.59 -21.34
N ALA A 264 -11.81 -4.28 -20.11
CA ALA A 264 -12.08 -2.99 -19.48
C ALA A 264 -10.77 -2.30 -19.09
N VAL A 265 -10.72 -0.99 -19.28
CA VAL A 265 -9.63 -0.12 -18.79
C VAL A 265 -10.21 0.80 -17.75
N ILE A 266 -9.58 0.86 -16.58
CA ILE A 266 -10.08 1.60 -15.43
C ILE A 266 -9.01 2.55 -14.93
N HIS A 267 -9.36 3.83 -14.80
CA HIS A 267 -8.58 4.85 -14.14
C HIS A 267 -9.35 5.38 -12.93
N TRP A 268 -8.66 5.62 -11.82
CA TRP A 268 -9.20 6.29 -10.65
C TRP A 268 -8.59 7.68 -10.52
N ASN A 269 -9.44 8.66 -10.32
CA ASN A 269 -9.02 10.04 -10.05
C ASN A 269 -9.00 10.29 -8.54
N ASN A 270 -7.80 10.39 -7.96
CA ASN A 270 -7.63 10.62 -6.52
C ASN A 270 -8.14 11.99 -6.07
N SER A 271 -8.24 12.98 -6.99
CA SER A 271 -8.59 14.36 -6.61
C SER A 271 -10.08 14.54 -6.30
N ASP A 272 -10.96 13.75 -6.90
CA ASP A 272 -12.42 13.87 -6.74
C ASP A 272 -13.11 12.55 -6.38
N GLY A 273 -12.35 11.47 -6.22
CA GLY A 273 -12.88 10.15 -5.86
C GLY A 273 -13.73 9.49 -6.95
N THR A 274 -13.61 9.93 -8.20
CA THR A 274 -14.31 9.35 -9.35
C THR A 274 -13.46 8.32 -10.09
N TYR A 275 -14.09 7.50 -10.92
CA TYR A 275 -13.38 6.62 -11.84
C TYR A 275 -13.89 6.79 -13.27
N VAL A 276 -12.98 6.51 -14.22
CA VAL A 276 -13.33 6.40 -15.64
C VAL A 276 -13.14 4.96 -16.06
N LYS A 277 -14.15 4.39 -16.70
CA LYS A 277 -14.14 3.01 -17.21
C LYS A 277 -14.41 3.03 -18.71
N LEU A 278 -13.56 2.37 -19.49
CA LEU A 278 -13.71 2.16 -20.91
C LEU A 278 -13.81 0.66 -21.18
N VAL A 279 -14.88 0.24 -21.87
CA VAL A 279 -15.11 -1.18 -22.18
C VAL A 279 -15.03 -1.41 -23.68
N GLY A 280 -14.47 -2.55 -24.05
CA GLY A 280 -14.32 -3.00 -25.43
C GLY A 280 -13.92 -4.46 -25.49
N THR A 281 -13.25 -4.82 -26.55
CA THR A 281 -12.71 -6.15 -26.82
C THR A 281 -11.21 -6.08 -27.07
N LEU A 282 -10.53 -7.22 -27.13
CA LEU A 282 -9.11 -7.26 -27.48
C LEU A 282 -8.81 -6.59 -28.82
N SER A 283 -9.75 -6.67 -29.78
CA SER A 283 -9.58 -6.09 -31.12
C SER A 283 -9.70 -4.58 -31.18
N ASP A 284 -10.48 -3.94 -30.28
CA ASP A 284 -10.80 -2.51 -30.40
C ASP A 284 -10.33 -1.63 -29.24
N ILE A 285 -10.07 -2.20 -28.05
CA ILE A 285 -9.81 -1.42 -26.84
C ILE A 285 -8.57 -0.51 -26.96
N ALA A 286 -7.53 -0.95 -27.66
CA ALA A 286 -6.31 -0.16 -27.81
C ALA A 286 -6.57 1.10 -28.66
N ALA A 287 -7.41 1.00 -29.70
CA ALA A 287 -7.83 2.15 -30.51
C ALA A 287 -8.71 3.10 -29.68
N LYS A 288 -9.70 2.58 -28.96
CA LYS A 288 -10.58 3.36 -28.08
C LYS A 288 -9.80 4.16 -27.03
N VAL A 289 -8.81 3.52 -26.39
CA VAL A 289 -7.93 4.19 -25.37
C VAL A 289 -7.19 5.38 -25.98
N LYS A 290 -6.70 5.26 -27.22
CA LYS A 290 -5.99 6.34 -27.90
C LYS A 290 -6.94 7.46 -28.34
N GLU A 291 -8.13 7.09 -28.83
CA GLU A 291 -9.13 8.06 -29.29
C GLU A 291 -9.59 9.03 -28.18
N VAL A 292 -9.74 8.52 -26.96
CA VAL A 292 -10.18 9.33 -25.83
C VAL A 292 -9.03 9.89 -24.98
N ASP A 293 -7.76 9.66 -25.38
CA ASP A 293 -6.57 10.01 -24.59
C ASP A 293 -6.72 9.57 -23.12
N PHE A 294 -6.95 8.26 -22.93
CA PHE A 294 -7.36 7.70 -21.64
C PHE A 294 -6.33 7.98 -20.53
N PRO A 295 -6.76 8.45 -19.35
CA PRO A 295 -5.87 8.92 -18.31
C PRO A 295 -5.02 7.81 -17.67
N SER A 296 -3.84 8.19 -17.18
CA SER A 296 -2.90 7.34 -16.43
C SER A 296 -2.76 7.84 -14.99
N PRO A 297 -2.55 6.95 -14.01
CA PRO A 297 -2.38 5.49 -14.10
C PRO A 297 -3.71 4.75 -14.34
N ALA A 298 -3.66 3.62 -15.04
CA ALA A 298 -4.83 2.78 -15.29
C ALA A 298 -4.49 1.29 -15.19
N ILE A 299 -5.50 0.48 -14.90
CA ILE A 299 -5.44 -0.98 -14.95
C ILE A 299 -6.22 -1.49 -16.17
N ILE A 300 -5.82 -2.65 -16.70
CA ILE A 300 -6.49 -3.31 -17.81
C ILE A 300 -7.01 -4.66 -17.31
N VAL A 301 -8.31 -4.89 -17.45
CA VAL A 301 -8.97 -6.15 -17.08
C VAL A 301 -9.36 -6.88 -18.36
N VAL A 302 -8.89 -8.11 -18.53
CA VAL A 302 -9.17 -8.95 -19.70
C VAL A 302 -9.88 -10.23 -19.26
N GLY A 303 -11.01 -10.53 -19.86
CA GLY A 303 -11.81 -11.72 -19.56
C GLY A 303 -13.30 -11.39 -19.52
N GLU A 304 -14.11 -12.41 -19.47
CA GLU A 304 -15.59 -12.29 -19.55
C GLU A 304 -16.18 -11.37 -18.48
N VAL A 305 -15.55 -11.31 -17.29
CA VAL A 305 -15.97 -10.43 -16.18
C VAL A 305 -15.94 -8.94 -16.56
N ALA A 306 -15.13 -8.55 -17.54
CA ALA A 306 -15.02 -7.16 -17.99
C ALA A 306 -16.28 -6.65 -18.70
N SER A 307 -17.16 -7.55 -19.15
CA SER A 307 -18.45 -7.22 -19.76
C SER A 307 -19.62 -7.24 -18.77
N LEU A 308 -19.40 -7.63 -17.50
CA LEU A 308 -20.47 -7.66 -16.52
C LEU A 308 -20.80 -6.23 -16.06
N GLU A 309 -22.08 -5.88 -16.16
CA GLU A 309 -22.61 -4.59 -15.71
C GLU A 309 -23.24 -4.76 -14.32
N LEU A 310 -22.41 -4.70 -13.26
CA LEU A 310 -22.86 -4.81 -11.88
C LEU A 310 -23.07 -3.44 -11.20
N LYS A 311 -22.76 -2.36 -11.90
CA LYS A 311 -22.88 -0.99 -11.38
C LYS A 311 -23.26 -0.07 -12.54
N ASP A 312 -24.30 0.73 -12.32
CA ASP A 312 -24.80 1.74 -13.26
C ASP A 312 -23.80 2.90 -13.42
#